data_df284330647b80cf28f0b5c97287b8fa
#
_entry.id   df284330647b80cf28f0b5c97287b8fa
#
_cell.length_a   1.000
_cell.length_b   1.000
_cell.length_c   1.000
_cell.angle_alpha   90.00
_cell.angle_beta   90.00
_cell.angle_gamma   90.00
#
_symmetry.space_group_name_H-M   'P 1'
#
loop_
_entity.id
_entity.type
_entity.pdbx_description
1 polymer ?
#
loop_
_entity_poly.entity_id
_entity_poly.type
_entity_poly.pdbx_seq_one_letter_code
_entity_poly.pdbx_strand_id
1 'polypeptide(L)'
;GHGFRKALKRVWPKAKLQRCTFHAFLQVKRCTTGRPKTIAGIEMYMIAKDLLMIKDMEQAGHWVTRLINWRIKHKTFLSEMTRDEKGKIRPMHERLLKAERSLARLVRQNTLFTYLDESLSYGEELPSTNNRIEGGINAQLRTMLRNHRGMPLKDA
;
A
#
# COMPACT_ATOMS: atom_id res chain seq x y z
N GLY A 1 -2.97 -11.49 -1.50
CA GLY A 1 -4.38 -11.76 -1.29
C GLY A 1 -4.69 -12.28 0.10
N HIS A 2 -5.98 -12.34 0.43
CA HIS A 2 -6.45 -12.75 1.76
C HIS A 2 -6.05 -14.21 2.07
N GLY A 3 -6.10 -15.09 1.06
CA GLY A 3 -5.70 -16.50 1.17
C GLY A 3 -4.23 -16.69 1.52
N PHE A 4 -3.33 -15.95 0.86
CA PHE A 4 -1.90 -16.03 1.16
C PHE A 4 -1.57 -15.68 2.62
N ARG A 5 -2.17 -14.60 3.15
CA ARG A 5 -1.96 -14.20 4.54
C ARG A 5 -2.47 -15.25 5.53
N LYS A 6 -3.61 -15.86 5.24
CA LYS A 6 -4.18 -16.95 6.06
C LYS A 6 -3.27 -18.19 6.04
N ALA A 7 -2.79 -18.60 4.86
CA ALA A 7 -1.86 -19.71 4.70
C ALA A 7 -0.54 -19.44 5.43
N LEU A 8 0.05 -18.23 5.25
CA LEU A 8 1.29 -17.87 5.91
C LEU A 8 1.17 -17.95 7.45
N LYS A 9 0.10 -17.40 8.02
CA LYS A 9 -0.13 -17.46 9.47
C LYS A 9 -0.32 -18.89 9.99
N ARG A 10 -0.83 -19.79 9.15
CA ARG A 10 -1.00 -21.22 9.51
C ARG A 10 0.34 -21.94 9.55
N VAL A 11 1.21 -21.71 8.57
CA VAL A 11 2.50 -22.40 8.44
C VAL A 11 3.59 -21.73 9.31
N TRP A 12 3.59 -20.39 9.36
CA TRP A 12 4.57 -19.60 10.12
C TRP A 12 3.84 -18.57 11.02
N PRO A 13 3.31 -19.00 12.18
CA PRO A 13 2.52 -18.12 13.07
C PRO A 13 3.25 -16.87 13.53
N LYS A 14 4.59 -16.99 13.70
CA LYS A 14 5.47 -15.89 14.16
C LYS A 14 5.94 -14.97 13.03
N ALA A 15 5.68 -15.32 11.76
CA ALA A 15 6.15 -14.52 10.64
C ALA A 15 5.49 -13.13 10.63
N LYS A 16 6.30 -12.10 10.51
CA LYS A 16 5.87 -10.71 10.31
C LYS A 16 5.71 -10.44 8.82
N LEU A 17 4.69 -9.68 8.47
CA LEU A 17 4.39 -9.32 7.08
C LEU A 17 4.72 -7.86 6.86
N GLN A 18 5.55 -7.58 5.86
CA GLN A 18 5.79 -6.23 5.36
C GLN A 18 4.94 -5.98 4.11
N ARG A 19 4.16 -4.91 4.11
CA ARG A 19 3.53 -4.38 2.89
C ARG A 19 4.49 -3.41 2.21
N CYS A 20 4.81 -3.67 0.95
CA CYS A 20 5.63 -2.76 0.15
C CYS A 20 5.03 -1.34 0.18
N THR A 21 5.81 -0.36 0.67
CA THR A 21 5.38 1.04 0.81
C THR A 21 5.09 1.67 -0.55
N PHE A 22 5.86 1.31 -1.58
CA PHE A 22 5.62 1.77 -2.96
C PHE A 22 4.26 1.32 -3.49
N HIS A 23 3.86 0.06 -3.25
CA HIS A 23 2.53 -0.41 -3.64
C HIS A 23 1.41 0.25 -2.82
N ALA A 24 1.65 0.57 -1.55
CA ALA A 24 0.71 1.34 -0.75
C ALA A 24 0.51 2.75 -1.32
N PHE A 25 1.61 3.44 -1.69
CA PHE A 25 1.56 4.72 -2.40
C PHE A 25 0.80 4.61 -3.73
N LEU A 26 1.14 3.63 -4.59
CA LEU A 26 0.47 3.46 -5.88
C LEU A 26 -1.03 3.23 -5.74
N GLN A 27 -1.47 2.52 -4.69
CA GLN A 27 -2.89 2.33 -4.42
C GLN A 27 -3.60 3.64 -4.11
N VAL A 28 -2.98 4.54 -3.32
CA VAL A 28 -3.51 5.87 -3.07
C VAL A 28 -3.49 6.71 -4.35
N LYS A 29 -2.39 6.72 -5.10
CA LYS A 29 -2.26 7.43 -6.37
C LYS A 29 -3.37 7.05 -7.37
N ARG A 30 -3.79 5.79 -7.42
CA ARG A 30 -4.94 5.35 -8.24
C ARG A 30 -6.27 5.95 -7.77
N CYS A 31 -6.41 6.27 -6.48
CA CYS A 31 -7.60 6.89 -5.92
C CYS A 31 -7.59 8.41 -6.07
N THR A 32 -6.45 9.08 -5.87
CA THR A 32 -6.30 10.54 -5.92
C THR A 32 -5.98 11.07 -7.31
N THR A 33 -5.54 10.22 -8.25
CA THR A 33 -4.84 10.55 -9.50
C THR A 33 -3.41 11.09 -9.26
N GLY A 34 -2.66 11.36 -10.34
CA GLY A 34 -1.32 11.97 -10.23
C GLY A 34 -1.37 13.48 -10.03
N ARG A 35 -2.52 14.11 -10.29
CA ARG A 35 -2.77 15.56 -10.17
C ARG A 35 -4.14 15.79 -9.52
N PRO A 36 -4.25 15.57 -8.20
CA PRO A 36 -5.50 15.79 -7.48
C PRO A 36 -5.89 17.27 -7.50
N LYS A 37 -7.18 17.56 -7.64
CA LYS A 37 -7.69 18.93 -7.74
C LYS A 37 -8.22 19.49 -6.42
N THR A 38 -8.60 18.64 -5.48
CA THR A 38 -9.12 19.05 -4.17
C THR A 38 -8.00 19.13 -3.14
N ILE A 39 -8.10 20.06 -2.18
CA ILE A 39 -7.13 20.17 -1.06
C ILE A 39 -6.98 18.83 -0.34
N ALA A 40 -8.11 18.18 -0.01
CA ALA A 40 -8.11 16.86 0.62
C ALA A 40 -7.37 15.80 -0.23
N GLY A 41 -7.54 15.83 -1.54
CA GLY A 41 -6.85 14.93 -2.46
C GLY A 41 -5.36 15.20 -2.57
N ILE A 42 -4.95 16.48 -2.62
CA ILE A 42 -3.53 16.89 -2.65
C ILE A 42 -2.83 16.44 -1.37
N GLU A 43 -3.42 16.74 -0.22
CA GLU A 43 -2.84 16.35 1.07
C GLU A 43 -2.75 14.82 1.23
N MET A 44 -3.77 14.07 0.84
CA MET A 44 -3.75 12.60 0.86
C MET A 44 -2.65 12.04 -0.05
N TYR A 45 -2.47 12.62 -1.25
CA TYR A 45 -1.41 12.24 -2.17
C TYR A 45 -0.02 12.49 -1.56
N MET A 46 0.18 13.65 -0.91
CA MET A 46 1.44 13.98 -0.23
C MET A 46 1.73 13.04 0.95
N ILE A 47 0.73 12.78 1.80
CA ILE A 47 0.85 11.79 2.89
C ILE A 47 1.31 10.43 2.35
N ALA A 48 0.69 9.98 1.26
CA ALA A 48 1.07 8.70 0.67
C ALA A 48 2.46 8.72 0.02
N LYS A 49 2.88 9.85 -0.56
CA LYS A 49 4.21 10.02 -1.13
C LYS A 49 5.30 10.02 -0.05
N ASP A 50 5.06 10.71 1.06
CA ASP A 50 5.99 10.80 2.18
C ASP A 50 6.25 9.43 2.84
N LEU A 51 5.31 8.48 2.71
CA LEU A 51 5.49 7.10 3.14
C LEU A 51 6.77 6.45 2.58
N LEU A 52 7.20 6.87 1.39
CA LEU A 52 8.39 6.34 0.72
C LEU A 52 9.71 6.83 1.33
N MET A 53 9.65 7.87 2.16
CA MET A 53 10.81 8.54 2.75
C MET A 53 11.04 8.21 4.23
N ILE A 54 10.15 7.42 4.82
CA ILE A 54 10.21 7.06 6.25
C ILE A 54 11.37 6.10 6.49
N LYS A 55 12.25 6.46 7.45
CA LYS A 55 13.48 5.71 7.75
C LYS A 55 13.54 5.19 9.20
N ASP A 56 12.72 5.73 10.09
CA ASP A 56 12.72 5.38 11.51
C ASP A 56 11.29 5.36 12.09
N MET A 57 11.17 4.85 13.31
CA MET A 57 9.89 4.71 14.02
C MET A 57 9.29 6.05 14.45
N GLU A 58 10.11 7.08 14.69
CA GLU A 58 9.63 8.41 15.05
C GLU A 58 8.92 9.05 13.84
N GLN A 59 9.56 9.01 12.67
CA GLN A 59 8.94 9.46 11.42
C GLN A 59 7.67 8.68 11.09
N ALA A 60 7.67 7.37 11.35
CA ALA A 60 6.47 6.54 11.19
C ALA A 60 5.33 6.99 12.10
N GLY A 61 5.62 7.34 13.37
CA GLY A 61 4.66 7.88 14.33
C GLY A 61 4.08 9.22 13.87
N HIS A 62 4.94 10.15 13.44
CA HIS A 62 4.52 11.43 12.88
C HIS A 62 3.64 11.25 11.62
N TRP A 63 4.02 10.33 10.75
CA TRP A 63 3.23 10.02 9.56
C TRP A 63 1.82 9.48 9.90
N VAL A 64 1.71 8.56 10.86
CA VAL A 64 0.42 8.05 11.33
C VAL A 64 -0.44 9.18 11.91
N THR A 65 0.15 10.06 12.72
CA THR A 65 -0.52 11.24 13.28
C THR A 65 -1.05 12.15 12.17
N ARG A 66 -0.26 12.41 11.13
CA ARG A 66 -0.70 13.20 9.96
C ARG A 66 -1.89 12.55 9.25
N LEU A 67 -1.89 11.24 9.08
CA LEU A 67 -3.02 10.51 8.47
C LEU A 67 -4.30 10.65 9.30
N ILE A 68 -4.19 10.56 10.62
CA ILE A 68 -5.31 10.75 11.56
C ILE A 68 -5.84 12.19 11.47
N ASN A 69 -4.94 13.18 11.55
CA ASN A 69 -5.28 14.60 11.48
C ASN A 69 -5.94 14.98 10.15
N TRP A 70 -5.47 14.40 9.04
CA TRP A 70 -6.11 14.55 7.74
C TRP A 70 -7.57 14.07 7.78
N ARG A 71 -7.85 12.93 8.38
CA ARG A 71 -9.21 12.39 8.53
C ARG A 71 -10.11 13.32 9.34
N ILE A 72 -9.57 13.87 10.43
CA ILE A 72 -10.30 14.81 11.30
C ILE A 72 -10.58 16.11 10.54
N LYS A 73 -9.54 16.71 9.93
CA LYS A 73 -9.62 17.97 9.18
C LYS A 73 -10.67 17.93 8.07
N HIS A 74 -10.72 16.82 7.33
CA HIS A 74 -11.60 16.69 6.17
C HIS A 74 -12.90 15.93 6.47
N LYS A 75 -13.27 15.75 7.74
CA LYS A 75 -14.44 14.97 8.15
C LYS A 75 -15.72 15.42 7.44
N THR A 76 -16.02 16.72 7.46
CA THR A 76 -17.23 17.31 6.84
C THR A 76 -17.23 17.06 5.33
N PHE A 77 -16.14 17.42 4.65
CA PHE A 77 -15.97 17.20 3.21
C PHE A 77 -16.17 15.72 2.82
N LEU A 78 -15.60 14.80 3.58
CA LEU A 78 -15.70 13.36 3.32
C LEU A 78 -17.08 12.78 3.63
N SER A 79 -17.93 13.49 4.39
CA SER A 79 -19.31 13.06 4.71
C SER A 79 -20.31 13.49 3.64
N GLU A 80 -19.90 14.27 2.65
CA GLU A 80 -20.77 14.67 1.55
C GLU A 80 -21.29 13.47 0.76
N MET A 81 -22.60 13.50 0.46
CA MET A 81 -23.30 12.41 -0.22
C MET A 81 -23.77 12.89 -1.59
N THR A 82 -23.83 11.99 -2.54
CA THR A 82 -24.37 12.22 -3.88
C THR A 82 -25.32 11.09 -4.28
N ARG A 83 -26.16 11.32 -5.28
CA ARG A 83 -26.98 10.28 -5.91
C ARG A 83 -26.35 9.86 -7.24
N ASP A 84 -26.26 8.56 -7.47
CA ASP A 84 -25.86 8.04 -8.77
C ASP A 84 -27.03 8.07 -9.77
N GLU A 85 -26.76 7.69 -11.01
CA GLU A 85 -27.75 7.66 -12.11
C GLU A 85 -28.98 6.78 -11.81
N LYS A 86 -28.85 5.85 -10.88
CA LYS A 86 -29.93 4.95 -10.41
C LYS A 86 -30.64 5.49 -9.16
N GLY A 87 -30.31 6.73 -8.73
CA GLY A 87 -30.90 7.37 -7.55
C GLY A 87 -30.33 6.86 -6.21
N LYS A 88 -29.33 5.95 -6.21
CA LYS A 88 -28.74 5.41 -5.00
C LYS A 88 -27.80 6.43 -4.35
N ILE A 89 -27.99 6.66 -3.06
CA ILE A 89 -27.14 7.55 -2.27
C ILE A 89 -25.79 6.86 -2.00
N ARG A 90 -24.70 7.60 -2.25
CA ARG A 90 -23.33 7.15 -2.01
C ARG A 90 -22.42 8.31 -1.60
N PRO A 91 -21.28 8.06 -0.93
CA PRO A 91 -20.33 9.12 -0.63
C PRO A 91 -19.83 9.80 -1.90
N MET A 92 -19.86 11.15 -1.95
CA MET A 92 -19.34 11.92 -3.07
C MET A 92 -17.84 11.70 -3.27
N HIS A 93 -17.11 11.56 -2.18
CA HIS A 93 -15.64 11.39 -2.15
C HIS A 93 -15.21 9.95 -1.88
N GLU A 94 -15.93 8.96 -2.44
CA GLU A 94 -15.71 7.52 -2.21
C GLU A 94 -14.23 7.10 -2.46
N ARG A 95 -13.60 7.68 -3.50
CA ARG A 95 -12.20 7.37 -3.84
C ARG A 95 -11.24 7.80 -2.74
N LEU A 96 -11.42 8.99 -2.16
CA LEU A 96 -10.59 9.46 -1.04
C LEU A 96 -10.83 8.64 0.23
N LEU A 97 -12.08 8.29 0.52
CA LEU A 97 -12.42 7.38 1.62
C LEU A 97 -11.76 6.00 1.43
N LYS A 98 -11.71 5.50 0.21
CA LYS A 98 -11.03 4.24 -0.12
C LYS A 98 -9.52 4.32 0.08
N ALA A 99 -8.90 5.44 -0.30
CA ALA A 99 -7.48 5.69 -0.08
C ALA A 99 -7.13 5.68 1.41
N GLU A 100 -7.84 6.49 2.20
CA GLU A 100 -7.66 6.58 3.65
C GLU A 100 -7.87 5.22 4.34
N ARG A 101 -8.98 4.56 4.09
CA ARG A 101 -9.30 3.24 4.67
C ARG A 101 -8.23 2.19 4.32
N SER A 102 -7.63 2.30 3.13
CA SER A 102 -6.56 1.40 2.72
C SER A 102 -5.31 1.60 3.58
N LEU A 103 -4.84 2.83 3.76
CA LEU A 103 -3.68 3.15 4.59
C LEU A 103 -3.96 2.83 6.07
N ALA A 104 -5.09 3.29 6.61
CA ALA A 104 -5.49 3.02 7.99
C ALA A 104 -5.57 1.51 8.29
N ARG A 105 -6.02 0.70 7.34
CA ARG A 105 -6.02 -0.76 7.46
C ARG A 105 -4.61 -1.33 7.56
N LEU A 106 -3.65 -0.85 6.75
CA LEU A 106 -2.27 -1.31 6.79
C LEU A 106 -1.59 -0.96 8.11
N VAL A 107 -1.85 0.24 8.65
CA VAL A 107 -1.41 0.65 9.99
C VAL A 107 -1.98 -0.28 11.06
N ARG A 108 -3.31 -0.46 11.12
CA ARG A 108 -3.96 -1.35 12.10
C ARG A 108 -3.49 -2.81 12.00
N GLN A 109 -3.09 -3.26 10.83
CA GLN A 109 -2.57 -4.61 10.61
C GLN A 109 -1.09 -4.74 10.94
N ASN A 110 -0.44 -3.65 11.34
CA ASN A 110 0.98 -3.60 11.65
C ASN A 110 1.86 -4.20 10.51
N THR A 111 1.53 -3.84 9.26
CA THR A 111 2.20 -4.39 8.07
C THR A 111 2.93 -3.33 7.25
N LEU A 112 2.87 -2.05 7.65
CA LEU A 112 3.41 -0.95 6.86
C LEU A 112 4.84 -0.60 7.24
N PHE A 113 5.18 -0.73 8.53
CA PHE A 113 6.47 -0.33 9.09
C PHE A 113 7.26 -1.50 9.70
N THR A 114 6.97 -2.73 9.29
CA THR A 114 7.68 -3.92 9.77
C THR A 114 9.17 -3.87 9.45
N TYR A 115 9.58 -3.17 8.38
CA TYR A 115 10.97 -2.99 7.98
C TYR A 115 11.78 -2.11 8.96
N LEU A 116 11.12 -1.38 9.85
CA LEU A 116 11.74 -0.57 10.91
C LEU A 116 11.91 -1.34 12.22
N ASP A 117 11.51 -2.61 12.27
CA ASP A 117 11.63 -3.45 13.47
C ASP A 117 13.05 -4.01 13.54
N GLU A 118 13.88 -3.41 14.40
CA GLU A 118 15.28 -3.77 14.59
C GLU A 118 15.45 -5.23 14.99
N SER A 119 14.48 -5.83 15.68
CA SER A 119 14.51 -7.23 16.06
C SER A 119 14.51 -8.20 14.87
N LEU A 120 14.14 -7.71 13.68
CA LEU A 120 14.07 -8.49 12.43
C LEU A 120 15.25 -8.25 11.51
N SER A 121 16.08 -7.24 11.79
CA SER A 121 17.10 -6.78 10.85
C SER A 121 18.36 -7.65 10.83
N TYR A 122 18.65 -8.41 11.90
CA TYR A 122 19.88 -9.18 12.05
C TYR A 122 21.15 -8.38 11.69
N GLY A 123 21.14 -7.06 11.91
CA GLY A 123 22.24 -6.15 11.58
C GLY A 123 22.22 -5.57 10.16
N GLU A 124 21.23 -5.88 9.34
CA GLU A 124 21.06 -5.34 7.99
C GLU A 124 19.78 -4.51 7.89
N GLU A 125 19.78 -3.45 7.06
CA GLU A 125 18.58 -2.68 6.75
C GLU A 125 17.57 -3.51 5.95
N LEU A 126 16.37 -3.68 6.50
CA LEU A 126 15.28 -4.31 5.77
C LEU A 126 14.68 -3.33 4.75
N PRO A 127 14.48 -3.75 3.50
CA PRO A 127 13.94 -2.87 2.48
C PRO A 127 12.44 -2.58 2.72
N SER A 128 12.06 -1.31 2.68
CA SER A 128 10.65 -0.88 2.74
C SER A 128 9.86 -1.26 1.49
N THR A 129 10.56 -1.55 0.38
CA THR A 129 9.98 -1.91 -0.91
C THR A 129 10.57 -3.20 -1.47
N ASN A 130 9.80 -3.92 -2.27
CA ASN A 130 10.26 -5.10 -3.01
C ASN A 130 10.60 -4.80 -4.48
N ASN A 131 10.82 -3.53 -4.82
CA ASN A 131 11.13 -3.12 -6.21
C ASN A 131 12.36 -3.81 -6.77
N ARG A 132 13.40 -4.08 -5.96
CA ARG A 132 14.60 -4.81 -6.38
C ARG A 132 14.28 -6.22 -6.87
N ILE A 133 13.33 -6.89 -6.21
CA ILE A 133 12.89 -8.24 -6.60
C ILE A 133 11.96 -8.16 -7.82
N GLU A 134 11.00 -7.25 -7.82
CA GLU A 134 10.00 -7.12 -8.89
C GLU A 134 10.58 -6.56 -10.19
N GLY A 135 11.42 -5.53 -10.12
CA GLY A 135 12.07 -4.90 -11.28
C GLY A 135 13.33 -5.65 -11.76
N GLY A 136 14.02 -6.33 -10.86
CA GLY A 136 15.20 -7.13 -11.18
C GLY A 136 14.86 -8.59 -11.51
N ILE A 137 14.89 -9.44 -10.49
CA ILE A 137 14.78 -10.89 -10.63
C ILE A 137 13.48 -11.32 -11.32
N ASN A 138 12.33 -10.80 -10.86
CA ASN A 138 11.04 -11.17 -11.43
C ASN A 138 10.85 -10.67 -12.87
N ALA A 139 11.46 -9.53 -13.26
CA ALA A 139 11.41 -9.05 -14.63
C ALA A 139 12.19 -9.98 -15.55
N GLN A 140 13.39 -10.42 -15.15
CA GLN A 140 14.20 -11.38 -15.89
C GLN A 140 13.50 -12.74 -16.02
N LEU A 141 12.93 -13.27 -14.92
CA LEU A 141 12.17 -14.52 -14.95
C LEU A 141 10.95 -14.43 -15.87
N ARG A 142 10.20 -13.33 -15.85
CA ARG A 142 9.07 -13.14 -16.77
C ARG A 142 9.51 -13.09 -18.22
N THR A 143 10.63 -12.45 -18.52
CA THR A 143 11.19 -12.39 -19.88
C THR A 143 11.62 -13.79 -20.31
N MET A 144 12.33 -14.53 -19.48
CA MET A 144 12.72 -15.89 -19.73
C MET A 144 11.51 -16.78 -20.01
N LEU A 145 10.51 -16.79 -19.11
CA LEU A 145 9.28 -17.56 -19.27
C LEU A 145 8.48 -17.16 -20.53
N ARG A 146 8.53 -15.89 -20.92
CA ARG A 146 7.87 -15.42 -22.15
C ARG A 146 8.58 -15.94 -23.40
N ASN A 147 9.91 -15.93 -23.39
CA ASN A 147 10.73 -16.40 -24.49
C ASN A 147 10.63 -17.93 -24.68
N HIS A 148 10.33 -18.67 -23.60
CA HIS A 148 10.13 -20.13 -23.62
C HIS A 148 8.66 -20.56 -23.83
N ARG A 149 7.73 -19.63 -24.07
CA ARG A 149 6.34 -19.99 -24.39
C ARG A 149 6.28 -20.70 -25.75
N GLY A 150 5.74 -21.92 -25.75
CA GLY A 150 5.58 -22.73 -26.97
C GLY A 150 6.75 -23.67 -27.29
N MET A 151 7.77 -23.74 -26.43
CA MET A 151 8.74 -24.84 -26.56
C MET A 151 8.07 -26.15 -26.12
N PRO A 152 8.10 -27.19 -26.97
CA PRO A 152 7.64 -28.53 -26.58
C PRO A 152 8.53 -29.01 -25.42
N LEU A 153 7.93 -29.64 -24.41
CA LEU A 153 8.66 -30.45 -23.43
C LEU A 153 9.38 -31.53 -24.29
N LYS A 154 10.70 -31.47 -24.40
CA LYS A 154 11.46 -32.62 -24.88
C LYS A 154 11.24 -33.70 -23.83
N ASP A 155 10.64 -34.79 -24.26
CA ASP A 155 10.53 -36.01 -23.48
C ASP A 155 11.91 -36.35 -22.94
N ALA A 156 12.02 -36.42 -21.61
CA ALA A 156 13.22 -36.82 -20.90
C ALA A 156 13.27 -38.36 -20.83
#